data_068fabc4153d3d0e89a3ab357609a9ef
#
_entry.id   068fabc4153d3d0e89a3ab357609a9ef
#
_cell.length_a   1.000
_cell.length_b   1.000
_cell.length_c   1.000
_cell.angle_alpha   90.00
_cell.angle_beta   90.00
_cell.angle_gamma   90.00
#
_symmetry.space_group_name_H-M   'P 1'
#
loop_
_entity.id
_entity.type
_entity.pdbx_description
1 polymer ?
#
loop_
_entity_poly.entity_id
_entity_poly.type
_entity_poly.pdbx_seq_one_letter_code
_entity_poly.pdbx_strand_id
1 'polypeptide(L)'
;EFRDLDSGDLRKRMACFAWSVEDIELILHPMIAEKKEATGSMGDDTPLAVLSNKYRGLHHFFRQNFSQVTNPPIDSLRERVVMSLRTRIGNLSNILDEDENQCDHLQLNSPVLSIEQFKSMRRYMKDSVKTIDTTMDKINPENNFENDISRINIEAEQAVREGYVHIILSDKAMSKSRMALPMILVTSSVHHHLIRSNLRTYISLNVQSAECLDVHYFAVLIGVGATSVNAYMAQQAIAERHKKGLFKNLTYEECVERYT
;
A
#
# COMPACT_ATOMS: atom_id res chain seq x y z
N GLU A 1 4.63 7.18 -16.19
CA GLU A 1 4.17 6.13 -17.12
C GLU A 1 4.44 4.75 -16.49
N PHE A 2 3.40 3.93 -16.40
CA PHE A 2 3.57 2.51 -16.09
C PHE A 2 4.07 1.82 -17.37
N ARG A 3 5.38 1.69 -17.53
CA ARG A 3 5.93 0.76 -18.52
C ARG A 3 5.79 -0.65 -17.95
N ASP A 4 5.27 -1.56 -18.74
CA ASP A 4 5.39 -2.99 -18.47
C ASP A 4 6.88 -3.29 -18.36
N LEU A 5 7.31 -3.73 -17.18
CA LEU A 5 8.69 -4.16 -17.00
C LEU A 5 8.92 -5.44 -17.80
N ASP A 6 10.07 -5.50 -18.45
CA ASP A 6 10.57 -6.77 -18.98
C ASP A 6 10.72 -7.80 -17.85
N SER A 7 10.49 -9.08 -18.15
CA SER A 7 10.57 -10.17 -17.17
C SER A 7 11.89 -10.21 -16.36
N GLY A 8 13.00 -9.80 -16.99
CA GLY A 8 14.29 -9.73 -16.34
C GLY A 8 14.38 -8.59 -15.33
N ASP A 9 13.86 -7.43 -15.66
CA ASP A 9 13.86 -6.26 -14.78
C ASP A 9 12.83 -6.41 -13.66
N LEU A 10 11.68 -7.04 -13.92
CA LEU A 10 10.70 -7.38 -12.88
C LEU A 10 11.32 -8.29 -11.83
N ARG A 11 12.01 -9.37 -12.23
CA ARG A 11 12.68 -10.28 -11.28
C ARG A 11 13.75 -9.58 -10.45
N LYS A 12 14.55 -8.70 -11.05
CA LYS A 12 15.55 -7.90 -10.31
C LYS A 12 14.89 -7.00 -9.27
N ARG A 13 13.77 -6.34 -9.63
CA ARG A 13 13.02 -5.50 -8.70
C ARG A 13 12.39 -6.32 -7.58
N MET A 14 11.77 -7.45 -7.88
CA MET A 14 11.25 -8.39 -6.88
C MET A 14 12.33 -8.82 -5.89
N ALA A 15 13.53 -9.18 -6.39
CA ALA A 15 14.67 -9.53 -5.55
C ALA A 15 15.13 -8.37 -4.64
N CYS A 16 15.03 -7.10 -5.09
CA CYS A 16 15.33 -5.94 -4.24
C CYS A 16 14.38 -5.79 -3.05
N PHE A 17 13.15 -6.30 -3.16
CA PHE A 17 12.16 -6.34 -2.07
C PHE A 17 12.11 -7.73 -1.40
N ALA A 18 13.11 -8.56 -1.66
CA ALA A 18 13.26 -9.92 -1.14
C ALA A 18 12.07 -10.86 -1.44
N TRP A 19 11.30 -10.59 -2.51
CA TRP A 19 10.27 -11.51 -2.96
C TRP A 19 10.90 -12.78 -3.51
N SER A 20 10.54 -13.90 -2.95
CA SER A 20 10.95 -15.22 -3.39
C SER A 20 9.98 -15.81 -4.44
N VAL A 21 10.41 -16.89 -5.06
CA VAL A 21 9.51 -17.69 -5.91
C VAL A 21 8.39 -18.30 -5.08
N GLU A 22 8.69 -18.67 -3.83
CA GLU A 22 7.71 -19.23 -2.89
C GLU A 22 6.60 -18.22 -2.56
N ASP A 23 6.94 -16.94 -2.35
CA ASP A 23 5.94 -15.89 -2.10
C ASP A 23 4.96 -15.77 -3.28
N ILE A 24 5.47 -15.87 -4.50
CA ILE A 24 4.64 -15.82 -5.71
C ILE A 24 3.78 -17.08 -5.85
N GLU A 25 4.33 -18.27 -5.57
CA GLU A 25 3.60 -19.55 -5.77
C GLU A 25 2.64 -19.84 -4.64
N LEU A 26 3.01 -19.53 -3.39
CA LEU A 26 2.22 -19.92 -2.22
C LEU A 26 1.29 -18.81 -1.72
N ILE A 27 1.55 -17.55 -2.06
CA ILE A 27 0.74 -16.42 -1.63
C ILE A 27 -0.03 -15.82 -2.81
N LEU A 28 0.68 -15.27 -3.80
CA LEU A 28 0.05 -14.53 -4.88
C LEU A 28 -0.79 -15.43 -5.81
N HIS A 29 -0.27 -16.60 -6.19
CA HIS A 29 -0.94 -17.49 -7.14
C HIS A 29 -2.29 -18.01 -6.64
N PRO A 30 -2.42 -18.53 -5.40
CA PRO A 30 -3.70 -19.00 -4.87
C PRO A 30 -4.76 -17.91 -4.74
N MET A 31 -4.36 -16.69 -4.38
CA MET A 31 -5.29 -15.55 -4.31
C MET A 31 -6.00 -15.33 -5.63
N ILE A 32 -5.30 -15.52 -6.74
CA ILE A 32 -5.84 -15.31 -8.09
C ILE A 32 -6.52 -16.57 -8.64
N ALA A 33 -5.82 -17.70 -8.61
CA ALA A 33 -6.31 -18.94 -9.21
C ALA A 33 -7.55 -19.48 -8.50
N GLU A 34 -7.54 -19.43 -7.16
CA GLU A 34 -8.57 -20.03 -6.31
C GLU A 34 -9.48 -19.00 -5.64
N LYS A 35 -9.17 -17.71 -5.76
CA LYS A 35 -9.85 -16.62 -5.04
C LYS A 35 -9.86 -16.88 -3.52
N LYS A 36 -8.72 -17.34 -3.01
CA LYS A 36 -8.50 -17.66 -1.60
C LYS A 36 -7.28 -16.93 -1.08
N GLU A 37 -7.40 -16.44 0.13
CA GLU A 37 -6.25 -15.98 0.89
C GLU A 37 -5.30 -17.15 1.18
N ALA A 38 -4.00 -16.89 1.14
CA ALA A 38 -3.00 -17.90 1.46
C ALA A 38 -3.17 -18.37 2.92
N THR A 39 -2.99 -19.67 3.14
CA THR A 39 -2.98 -20.21 4.50
C THR A 39 -1.73 -19.78 5.23
N GLY A 40 -1.88 -19.09 6.35
CA GLY A 40 -0.77 -18.58 7.14
C GLY A 40 -1.26 -17.77 8.34
N SER A 41 -0.33 -17.25 9.12
CA SER A 41 -0.64 -16.31 10.20
C SER A 41 -0.32 -14.88 9.76
N MET A 42 -1.19 -13.95 10.13
CA MET A 42 -0.96 -12.51 9.98
C MET A 42 0.00 -12.03 11.05
N GLY A 43 1.30 -12.02 10.74
CA GLY A 43 2.36 -11.79 11.69
C GLY A 43 2.64 -13.00 12.60
N ASP A 44 3.74 -13.01 13.27
CA ASP A 44 4.12 -14.08 14.19
C ASP A 44 5.00 -13.58 15.36
N ASP A 45 5.20 -14.44 16.35
CA ASP A 45 6.00 -14.21 17.55
C ASP A 45 7.44 -14.68 17.42
N THR A 46 7.85 -15.12 16.27
CA THR A 46 9.21 -15.64 16.08
C THR A 46 10.23 -14.55 16.40
N PRO A 47 11.17 -14.79 17.31
CA PRO A 47 12.23 -13.84 17.61
C PRO A 47 13.04 -13.48 16.37
N LEU A 48 13.61 -12.27 16.36
CA LEU A 48 14.51 -11.86 15.30
C LEU A 48 15.68 -12.84 15.17
N ALA A 49 15.88 -13.37 13.97
CA ALA A 49 17.00 -14.23 13.65
C ALA A 49 18.24 -13.35 13.37
N VAL A 50 18.83 -12.80 14.44
CA VAL A 50 19.91 -11.79 14.37
C VAL A 50 21.17 -12.25 13.62
N LEU A 51 21.34 -13.56 13.45
CA LEU A 51 22.46 -14.13 12.68
C LEU A 51 22.04 -14.55 11.26
N SER A 52 20.79 -14.30 10.86
CA SER A 52 20.31 -14.61 9.52
C SER A 52 20.61 -13.46 8.56
N ASN A 53 21.06 -13.79 7.37
CA ASN A 53 21.17 -12.85 6.25
C ASN A 53 19.87 -12.73 5.43
N LYS A 54 18.80 -13.45 5.83
CA LYS A 54 17.52 -13.39 5.14
C LYS A 54 16.73 -12.19 5.63
N TYR A 55 16.28 -11.39 4.69
CA TYR A 55 15.34 -10.27 4.96
C TYR A 55 14.01 -10.81 5.48
N ARG A 56 13.45 -10.10 6.42
CA ARG A 56 12.10 -10.30 6.91
C ARG A 56 11.36 -8.96 6.91
N GLY A 57 10.27 -8.87 6.15
CA GLY A 57 9.50 -7.65 6.00
C GLY A 57 8.94 -7.15 7.34
N LEU A 58 8.84 -5.84 7.47
CA LEU A 58 8.34 -5.19 8.70
C LEU A 58 6.91 -5.65 9.05
N HIS A 59 6.07 -5.94 8.06
CA HIS A 59 4.68 -6.40 8.25
C HIS A 59 4.58 -7.70 9.06
N HIS A 60 5.57 -8.57 9.01
CA HIS A 60 5.56 -9.81 9.79
C HIS A 60 5.58 -9.59 11.31
N PHE A 61 6.02 -8.43 11.79
CA PHE A 61 6.05 -8.08 13.22
C PHE A 61 4.74 -7.47 13.71
N PHE A 62 3.80 -7.16 12.81
CA PHE A 62 2.46 -6.72 13.15
C PHE A 62 1.55 -7.94 13.26
N ARG A 63 1.01 -8.17 14.43
CA ARG A 63 0.18 -9.33 14.74
C ARG A 63 -1.06 -8.94 15.54
N GLN A 64 -2.04 -9.80 15.50
CA GLN A 64 -3.21 -9.66 16.34
C GLN A 64 -2.89 -10.04 17.79
N ASN A 65 -3.18 -9.15 18.73
CA ASN A 65 -2.90 -9.36 20.16
C ASN A 65 -4.09 -9.97 20.92
N PHE A 66 -5.30 -9.89 20.37
CA PHE A 66 -6.51 -10.39 21.01
C PHE A 66 -7.10 -11.55 20.20
N SER A 67 -7.62 -12.56 20.93
CA SER A 67 -8.47 -13.56 20.28
C SER A 67 -9.78 -12.92 19.85
N GLN A 68 -10.18 -13.19 18.61
CA GLN A 68 -11.45 -12.72 18.07
C GLN A 68 -12.32 -13.92 17.71
N VAL A 69 -13.64 -13.73 17.77
CA VAL A 69 -14.59 -14.76 17.35
C VAL A 69 -14.56 -14.89 15.82
N THR A 70 -14.66 -16.13 15.33
CA THR A 70 -14.69 -16.42 13.89
C THR A 70 -15.90 -15.80 13.20
N ASN A 71 -17.05 -15.83 13.88
CA ASN A 71 -18.30 -15.23 13.41
C ASN A 71 -18.76 -14.18 14.41
N PRO A 72 -18.39 -12.89 14.23
CA PRO A 72 -18.87 -11.82 15.08
C PRO A 72 -20.39 -11.70 14.99
N PRO A 73 -21.09 -11.34 16.10
CA PRO A 73 -22.55 -11.32 16.16
C PRO A 73 -23.09 -10.05 15.44
N ILE A 74 -22.97 -10.05 14.12
CA ILE A 74 -23.47 -8.97 13.24
C ILE A 74 -24.73 -9.48 12.58
N ASP A 75 -25.83 -8.72 12.69
CA ASP A 75 -27.07 -9.02 12.00
C ASP A 75 -26.95 -8.76 10.48
N SER A 76 -27.73 -9.48 9.69
CA SER A 76 -27.69 -9.41 8.23
C SER A 76 -28.04 -8.03 7.64
N LEU A 77 -28.74 -7.17 8.39
CA LEU A 77 -29.06 -5.81 7.94
C LEU A 77 -27.86 -4.87 8.07
N ARG A 78 -27.05 -5.05 9.11
CA ARG A 78 -25.85 -4.25 9.37
C ARG A 78 -24.60 -4.79 8.72
N GLU A 79 -24.59 -6.07 8.31
CA GLU A 79 -23.43 -6.71 7.68
C GLU A 79 -22.87 -5.89 6.52
N ARG A 80 -23.72 -5.37 5.65
CA ARG A 80 -23.31 -4.55 4.48
C ARG A 80 -22.57 -3.27 4.84
N VAL A 81 -22.80 -2.72 6.03
CA VAL A 81 -22.12 -1.52 6.52
C VAL A 81 -20.88 -1.87 7.30
N VAL A 82 -20.99 -2.82 8.23
CA VAL A 82 -19.90 -3.25 9.14
C VAL A 82 -18.76 -3.93 8.38
N MET A 83 -19.09 -4.76 7.37
CA MET A 83 -18.12 -5.50 6.56
C MET A 83 -17.71 -4.74 5.30
N SER A 84 -18.07 -3.48 5.18
CA SER A 84 -17.75 -2.66 4.01
C SER A 84 -16.29 -2.22 4.01
N LEU A 85 -15.62 -2.41 2.86
CA LEU A 85 -14.29 -1.85 2.57
C LEU A 85 -14.35 -0.46 1.92
N ARG A 86 -15.54 0.14 1.85
CA ARG A 86 -15.69 1.46 1.23
C ARG A 86 -14.87 2.49 1.97
N THR A 87 -14.08 3.25 1.21
CA THR A 87 -13.26 4.34 1.74
C THR A 87 -13.56 5.64 0.99
N ARG A 88 -13.34 6.75 1.65
CA ARG A 88 -13.49 8.08 1.06
C ARG A 88 -12.14 8.74 0.93
N ILE A 89 -11.92 9.39 -0.20
CA ILE A 89 -10.71 10.13 -0.52
C ILE A 89 -11.09 11.59 -0.71
N GLY A 90 -10.39 12.48 -0.03
CA GLY A 90 -10.66 13.91 -0.09
C GLY A 90 -10.18 14.62 1.17
N ASN A 91 -10.50 15.89 1.26
CA ASN A 91 -10.27 16.71 2.45
C ASN A 91 -11.46 16.56 3.40
N LEU A 92 -11.25 15.86 4.52
CA LEU A 92 -12.31 15.69 5.54
C LEU A 92 -12.48 16.94 6.41
N SER A 93 -11.53 17.88 6.35
CA SER A 93 -11.58 19.10 7.14
C SER A 93 -11.79 18.80 8.64
N ASN A 94 -12.53 19.61 9.35
CA ASN A 94 -13.01 19.28 10.68
C ASN A 94 -14.31 18.49 10.54
N ILE A 95 -14.29 17.20 10.86
CA ILE A 95 -15.47 16.30 10.74
C ILE A 95 -16.65 16.68 11.65
N LEU A 96 -16.43 17.60 12.59
CA LEU A 96 -17.50 18.12 13.46
C LEU A 96 -18.15 19.37 12.88
N ASP A 97 -17.61 19.96 11.84
CA ASP A 97 -18.18 21.12 11.16
C ASP A 97 -19.08 20.65 10.02
N GLU A 98 -20.22 21.32 9.84
CA GLU A 98 -21.11 21.13 8.69
C GLU A 98 -20.59 21.93 7.49
N ASP A 99 -19.42 21.53 6.94
CA ASP A 99 -18.78 22.20 5.80
C ASP A 99 -19.17 21.51 4.48
N GLU A 100 -19.44 22.30 3.44
CA GLU A 100 -19.72 21.81 2.08
C GLU A 100 -18.57 20.98 1.51
N ASN A 101 -17.33 21.24 1.92
CA ASN A 101 -16.15 20.47 1.52
C ASN A 101 -16.26 18.98 1.88
N GLN A 102 -17.05 18.64 2.91
CA GLN A 102 -17.28 17.24 3.29
C GLN A 102 -18.15 16.46 2.29
N CYS A 103 -18.76 17.16 1.35
CA CYS A 103 -19.55 16.54 0.28
C CYS A 103 -18.70 16.23 -0.97
N ASP A 104 -17.54 16.87 -1.12
CA ASP A 104 -16.65 16.67 -2.29
C ASP A 104 -15.60 15.58 -2.04
N HIS A 105 -16.10 14.34 -1.94
CA HIS A 105 -15.25 13.17 -1.74
C HIS A 105 -15.44 12.14 -2.84
N LEU A 106 -14.33 11.57 -3.30
CA LEU A 106 -14.36 10.38 -4.12
C LEU A 106 -14.57 9.15 -3.22
N GLN A 107 -15.66 8.42 -3.43
CA GLN A 107 -15.91 7.16 -2.75
C GLN A 107 -15.35 5.99 -3.57
N LEU A 108 -14.53 5.17 -2.94
CA LEU A 108 -13.98 3.93 -3.49
C LEU A 108 -14.67 2.72 -2.85
N ASN A 109 -14.88 1.66 -3.62
CA ASN A 109 -15.45 0.41 -3.10
C ASN A 109 -14.43 -0.43 -2.31
N SER A 110 -13.13 -0.26 -2.60
CA SER A 110 -12.02 -0.90 -1.91
C SER A 110 -10.89 0.11 -1.73
N PRO A 111 -10.14 0.05 -0.63
CA PRO A 111 -8.92 0.85 -0.46
C PRO A 111 -7.75 0.31 -1.30
N VAL A 112 -7.82 -0.96 -1.75
CA VAL A 112 -6.82 -1.56 -2.63
C VAL A 112 -7.21 -1.29 -4.08
N LEU A 113 -6.32 -0.63 -4.82
CA LEU A 113 -6.60 -0.16 -6.16
C LEU A 113 -5.73 -0.86 -7.21
N SER A 114 -6.35 -1.25 -8.31
CA SER A 114 -5.59 -1.68 -9.48
C SER A 114 -4.77 -0.52 -10.07
N ILE A 115 -3.77 -0.85 -10.90
CA ILE A 115 -2.96 0.15 -11.60
C ILE A 115 -3.85 1.09 -12.42
N GLU A 116 -4.87 0.57 -13.10
CA GLU A 116 -5.76 1.38 -13.93
C GLU A 116 -6.71 2.25 -13.09
N GLN A 117 -7.23 1.71 -11.98
CA GLN A 117 -8.03 2.49 -11.03
C GLN A 117 -7.19 3.61 -10.41
N PHE A 118 -5.95 3.31 -10.01
CA PHE A 118 -5.03 4.30 -9.45
C PHE A 118 -4.67 5.41 -10.45
N LYS A 119 -4.43 5.06 -11.71
CA LYS A 119 -4.22 6.03 -12.80
C LYS A 119 -5.46 6.91 -13.02
N SER A 120 -6.65 6.31 -13.01
CA SER A 120 -7.91 7.02 -13.19
C SER A 120 -8.18 7.97 -12.03
N MET A 121 -7.97 7.51 -10.79
CA MET A 121 -8.03 8.33 -9.59
C MET A 121 -7.08 9.53 -9.68
N ARG A 122 -5.81 9.32 -10.07
CA ARG A 122 -4.83 10.39 -10.22
C ARG A 122 -5.23 11.42 -11.29
N ARG A 123 -5.84 10.97 -12.41
CA ARG A 123 -6.35 11.89 -13.45
C ARG A 123 -7.51 12.72 -12.91
N TYR A 124 -8.39 12.14 -12.11
CA TYR A 124 -9.49 12.84 -11.47
C TYR A 124 -9.00 13.91 -10.49
N MET A 125 -7.99 13.59 -9.70
CA MET A 125 -7.40 14.51 -8.70
C MET A 125 -6.67 15.70 -9.32
N LYS A 126 -6.24 15.61 -10.59
CA LYS A 126 -5.55 16.69 -11.34
C LYS A 126 -4.40 17.33 -10.53
N ASP A 127 -4.52 18.64 -10.30
CA ASP A 127 -3.49 19.46 -9.65
C ASP A 127 -3.55 19.41 -8.11
N SER A 128 -4.54 18.73 -7.54
CA SER A 128 -4.68 18.59 -6.07
C SER A 128 -3.84 17.46 -5.48
N VAL A 129 -2.98 16.81 -6.28
CA VAL A 129 -2.16 15.67 -5.85
C VAL A 129 -0.68 15.98 -5.86
N LYS A 130 -0.01 15.69 -4.75
CA LYS A 130 1.46 15.70 -4.62
C LYS A 130 1.98 14.27 -4.52
N THR A 131 2.94 13.92 -5.38
CA THR A 131 3.68 12.65 -5.25
C THR A 131 5.00 12.90 -4.55
N ILE A 132 5.27 12.15 -3.48
CA ILE A 132 6.48 12.21 -2.68
C ILE A 132 7.29 10.95 -2.93
N ASP A 133 8.55 11.14 -3.28
CA ASP A 133 9.51 10.04 -3.46
C ASP A 133 9.95 9.50 -2.09
N THR A 134 9.67 8.22 -1.86
CA THR A 134 10.00 7.50 -0.62
C THR A 134 11.29 6.68 -0.74
N THR A 135 12.15 7.00 -1.68
CA THR A 135 13.46 6.38 -1.81
C THR A 135 14.57 7.24 -1.17
N MET A 136 15.64 6.59 -0.78
CA MET A 136 16.85 7.22 -0.22
C MET A 136 18.08 6.87 -1.06
N ASP A 137 19.16 7.65 -0.91
CA ASP A 137 20.43 7.34 -1.53
C ASP A 137 21.07 6.11 -0.87
N LYS A 138 21.68 5.23 -1.67
CA LYS A 138 22.40 4.05 -1.18
C LYS A 138 23.77 4.37 -0.56
N ILE A 139 24.30 5.56 -0.81
CA ILE A 139 25.59 5.98 -0.25
C ILE A 139 25.36 6.39 1.21
N ASN A 140 26.01 5.68 2.14
CA ASN A 140 25.90 5.89 3.59
C ASN A 140 24.45 5.84 4.12
N PRO A 141 23.73 4.72 3.92
CA PRO A 141 22.31 4.63 4.28
C PRO A 141 22.07 4.86 5.77
N GLU A 142 22.97 4.47 6.64
CA GLU A 142 22.86 4.65 8.09
C GLU A 142 22.79 6.12 8.50
N ASN A 143 23.52 6.99 7.81
CA ASN A 143 23.53 8.43 8.11
C ASN A 143 22.37 9.19 7.45
N ASN A 144 21.75 8.62 6.41
CA ASN A 144 20.74 9.29 5.60
C ASN A 144 19.30 8.89 5.98
N PHE A 145 19.13 7.77 6.68
CA PHE A 145 17.82 7.21 6.97
C PHE A 145 16.89 8.19 7.70
N GLU A 146 17.32 8.72 8.84
CA GLU A 146 16.52 9.67 9.63
C GLU A 146 16.31 11.00 8.88
N ASN A 147 17.31 11.44 8.12
CA ASN A 147 17.22 12.66 7.31
C ASN A 147 16.18 12.50 6.20
N ASP A 148 16.15 11.34 5.52
CA ASP A 148 15.16 11.07 4.47
C ASP A 148 13.75 10.91 5.00
N ILE A 149 13.55 10.28 6.17
CA ILE A 149 12.26 10.26 6.85
C ILE A 149 11.81 11.69 7.20
N SER A 150 12.71 12.50 7.75
CA SER A 150 12.43 13.89 8.09
C SER A 150 12.09 14.72 6.85
N ARG A 151 12.84 14.55 5.76
CA ARG A 151 12.55 15.17 4.45
C ARG A 151 11.13 14.85 3.98
N ILE A 152 10.76 13.58 3.99
CA ILE A 152 9.43 13.13 3.55
C ILE A 152 8.33 13.73 4.42
N ASN A 153 8.52 13.77 5.73
CA ASN A 153 7.56 14.39 6.66
C ASN A 153 7.37 15.89 6.38
N ILE A 154 8.45 16.62 6.19
CA ILE A 154 8.42 18.06 5.89
C ILE A 154 7.77 18.30 4.53
N GLU A 155 8.12 17.51 3.52
CA GLU A 155 7.54 17.63 2.18
C GLU A 155 6.01 17.35 2.21
N ALA A 156 5.57 16.39 3.02
CA ALA A 156 4.16 16.10 3.21
C ALA A 156 3.43 17.27 3.91
N GLU A 157 4.01 17.81 4.97
CA GLU A 157 3.44 18.97 5.68
C GLU A 157 3.33 20.20 4.76
N GLN A 158 4.40 20.50 4.01
CA GLN A 158 4.41 21.61 3.06
C GLN A 158 3.33 21.44 1.99
N ALA A 159 3.18 20.22 1.43
CA ALA A 159 2.13 19.93 0.45
C ALA A 159 0.73 20.25 1.00
N VAL A 160 0.43 19.85 2.24
CA VAL A 160 -0.87 20.18 2.84
C VAL A 160 -1.05 21.69 3.01
N ARG A 161 -0.02 22.42 3.46
CA ARG A 161 -0.07 23.86 3.63
C ARG A 161 -0.17 24.64 2.32
N GLU A 162 0.34 24.05 1.22
CA GLU A 162 0.19 24.56 -0.15
C GLU A 162 -1.20 24.26 -0.76
N GLY A 163 -2.07 23.52 -0.04
CA GLY A 163 -3.45 23.25 -0.47
C GLY A 163 -3.63 21.94 -1.25
N TYR A 164 -2.60 21.07 -1.30
CA TYR A 164 -2.80 19.72 -1.84
C TYR A 164 -3.72 18.90 -0.92
N VAL A 165 -4.66 18.20 -1.53
CA VAL A 165 -5.65 17.37 -0.84
C VAL A 165 -5.27 15.89 -0.84
N HIS A 166 -4.38 15.51 -1.75
CA HIS A 166 -3.96 14.13 -1.93
C HIS A 166 -2.44 14.02 -1.94
N ILE A 167 -1.90 13.17 -1.08
CA ILE A 167 -0.48 12.80 -1.10
C ILE A 167 -0.38 11.37 -1.61
N ILE A 168 0.56 11.13 -2.53
CA ILE A 168 0.95 9.80 -2.98
C ILE A 168 2.38 9.54 -2.50
N LEU A 169 2.56 8.59 -1.59
CA LEU A 169 3.86 8.05 -1.21
C LEU A 169 4.25 6.96 -2.21
N SER A 170 5.38 7.10 -2.89
CA SER A 170 5.76 6.18 -3.96
C SER A 170 7.23 5.78 -3.91
N ASP A 171 7.50 4.47 -3.97
CA ASP A 171 8.84 3.88 -4.06
C ASP A 171 9.32 3.64 -5.51
N LYS A 172 8.57 4.12 -6.50
CA LYS A 172 8.86 3.87 -7.93
C LYS A 172 10.18 4.44 -8.43
N ALA A 173 10.71 5.46 -7.74
CA ALA A 173 12.00 6.07 -8.06
C ALA A 173 13.20 5.19 -7.68
N MET A 174 12.96 3.99 -7.13
CA MET A 174 14.01 3.02 -6.84
C MET A 174 14.85 2.71 -8.09
N SER A 175 16.15 2.77 -7.92
CA SER A 175 17.14 2.60 -8.99
C SER A 175 18.42 1.93 -8.48
N LYS A 176 19.46 1.87 -9.33
CA LYS A 176 20.78 1.37 -8.92
C LYS A 176 21.42 2.21 -7.81
N SER A 177 21.14 3.51 -7.74
CA SER A 177 21.66 4.45 -6.74
C SER A 177 20.68 4.75 -5.61
N ARG A 178 19.40 4.44 -5.76
CA ARG A 178 18.36 4.75 -4.78
C ARG A 178 17.64 3.49 -4.32
N MET A 179 17.50 3.32 -3.01
CA MET A 179 16.76 2.22 -2.39
C MET A 179 15.45 2.70 -1.79
N ALA A 180 14.43 1.84 -1.77
CA ALA A 180 13.17 2.14 -1.13
C ALA A 180 13.31 2.14 0.40
N LEU A 181 12.68 3.11 1.05
CA LEU A 181 12.44 3.06 2.49
C LEU A 181 11.27 2.11 2.79
N PRO A 182 11.26 1.41 3.94
CA PRO A 182 10.12 0.55 4.31
C PRO A 182 8.81 1.35 4.31
N MET A 183 7.88 0.97 3.45
CA MET A 183 6.68 1.78 3.19
C MET A 183 5.77 1.90 4.42
N ILE A 184 5.68 0.86 5.25
CA ILE A 184 4.93 0.90 6.51
C ILE A 184 5.48 1.99 7.44
N LEU A 185 6.81 2.07 7.56
CA LEU A 185 7.47 3.06 8.40
C LEU A 185 7.27 4.49 7.87
N VAL A 186 7.44 4.68 6.57
CA VAL A 186 7.22 5.99 5.91
C VAL A 186 5.76 6.44 6.10
N THR A 187 4.80 5.55 5.82
CA THR A 187 3.38 5.86 5.96
C THR A 187 3.03 6.24 7.39
N SER A 188 3.50 5.45 8.37
CA SER A 188 3.30 5.73 9.79
C SER A 188 3.92 7.05 10.22
N SER A 189 5.16 7.34 9.78
CA SER A 189 5.86 8.58 10.10
C SER A 189 5.12 9.81 9.58
N VAL A 190 4.72 9.80 8.31
CA VAL A 190 3.95 10.91 7.71
C VAL A 190 2.59 11.06 8.41
N HIS A 191 1.88 9.96 8.65
CA HIS A 191 0.60 9.97 9.35
C HIS A 191 0.70 10.64 10.72
N HIS A 192 1.65 10.21 11.55
CA HIS A 192 1.83 10.77 12.90
C HIS A 192 2.39 12.20 12.88
N HIS A 193 3.25 12.54 11.91
CA HIS A 193 3.73 13.90 11.74
C HIS A 193 2.57 14.86 11.45
N LEU A 194 1.70 14.49 10.51
CA LEU A 194 0.53 15.29 10.16
C LEU A 194 -0.52 15.36 11.28
N ILE A 195 -0.66 14.30 12.11
CA ILE A 195 -1.49 14.36 13.33
C ILE A 195 -0.94 15.40 14.30
N ARG A 196 0.37 15.35 14.60
CA ARG A 196 1.01 16.32 15.52
C ARG A 196 0.94 17.77 15.02
N SER A 197 0.90 17.96 13.69
CA SER A 197 0.73 19.26 13.05
C SER A 197 -0.74 19.68 12.90
N ASN A 198 -1.71 18.88 13.34
CA ASN A 198 -3.16 19.07 13.15
C ASN A 198 -3.59 19.18 11.68
N LEU A 199 -2.90 18.48 10.79
CA LEU A 199 -3.12 18.55 9.34
C LEU A 199 -3.67 17.25 8.74
N ARG A 200 -3.73 16.14 9.51
CA ARG A 200 -4.00 14.81 8.95
C ARG A 200 -5.38 14.69 8.28
N THR A 201 -6.38 15.37 8.75
CA THR A 201 -7.75 15.29 8.21
C THR A 201 -7.94 16.04 6.90
N TYR A 202 -7.03 16.95 6.55
CA TYR A 202 -7.10 17.75 5.33
C TYR A 202 -6.64 17.00 4.08
N ILE A 203 -6.09 15.79 4.23
CA ILE A 203 -5.54 15.02 3.10
C ILE A 203 -5.95 13.56 3.12
N SER A 204 -5.91 12.95 1.93
CA SER A 204 -5.85 11.50 1.75
C SER A 204 -4.41 11.06 1.51
N LEU A 205 -3.97 10.06 2.27
CA LEU A 205 -2.63 9.49 2.17
C LEU A 205 -2.69 8.20 1.33
N ASN A 206 -2.26 8.30 0.08
CA ASN A 206 -2.32 7.20 -0.86
C ASN A 206 -0.93 6.57 -1.00
N VAL A 207 -0.86 5.26 -1.03
CA VAL A 207 0.40 4.52 -1.08
C VAL A 207 0.52 3.78 -2.41
N GLN A 208 1.68 3.91 -3.06
CA GLN A 208 2.05 3.16 -4.23
C GLN A 208 3.35 2.43 -3.97
N SER A 209 3.27 1.14 -3.66
CA SER A 209 4.42 0.37 -3.17
C SER A 209 4.64 -0.94 -3.91
N ALA A 210 5.92 -1.27 -4.06
CA ALA A 210 6.38 -2.56 -4.54
C ALA A 210 6.43 -3.62 -3.43
N GLU A 211 6.46 -3.23 -2.16
CA GLU A 211 6.53 -4.19 -1.05
C GLU A 211 5.23 -4.96 -0.82
N CYS A 212 4.09 -4.36 -1.19
CA CYS A 212 2.77 -4.95 -0.93
C CYS A 212 2.55 -6.22 -1.75
N LEU A 213 2.34 -7.33 -1.08
CA LEU A 213 2.08 -8.62 -1.72
C LEU A 213 0.71 -9.20 -1.34
N ASP A 214 0.34 -9.16 -0.07
CA ASP A 214 -0.78 -9.89 0.51
C ASP A 214 -1.76 -9.01 1.30
N VAL A 215 -2.86 -9.62 1.73
CA VAL A 215 -3.91 -8.97 2.50
C VAL A 215 -3.38 -8.41 3.82
N HIS A 216 -2.46 -9.14 4.48
CA HIS A 216 -1.88 -8.68 5.75
C HIS A 216 -1.10 -7.37 5.56
N TYR A 217 -0.30 -7.26 4.51
CA TYR A 217 0.43 -6.03 4.21
C TYR A 217 -0.51 -4.85 3.96
N PHE A 218 -1.60 -5.08 3.22
CA PHE A 218 -2.62 -4.03 3.02
C PHE A 218 -3.25 -3.59 4.34
N ALA A 219 -3.64 -4.55 5.18
CA ALA A 219 -4.24 -4.27 6.47
C ALA A 219 -3.29 -3.45 7.37
N VAL A 220 -2.00 -3.79 7.40
CA VAL A 220 -0.99 -3.04 8.16
C VAL A 220 -0.84 -1.61 7.62
N LEU A 221 -0.73 -1.42 6.29
CA LEU A 221 -0.63 -0.08 5.71
C LEU A 221 -1.83 0.81 6.03
N ILE A 222 -3.04 0.25 5.93
CA ILE A 222 -4.27 0.98 6.29
C ILE A 222 -4.28 1.28 7.78
N GLY A 223 -3.89 0.32 8.60
CA GLY A 223 -3.80 0.48 10.05
C GLY A 223 -2.81 1.57 10.50
N VAL A 224 -1.72 1.79 9.75
CA VAL A 224 -0.75 2.86 10.03
C VAL A 224 -1.07 4.18 9.32
N GLY A 225 -2.22 4.27 8.63
CA GLY A 225 -2.76 5.54 8.16
C GLY A 225 -2.91 5.70 6.64
N ALA A 226 -2.64 4.67 5.82
CA ALA A 226 -2.93 4.75 4.39
C ALA A 226 -4.43 4.83 4.13
N THR A 227 -4.85 5.70 3.22
CA THR A 227 -6.24 5.81 2.76
C THR A 227 -6.52 4.86 1.60
N SER A 228 -5.56 4.73 0.67
CA SER A 228 -5.62 3.76 -0.41
C SER A 228 -4.24 3.20 -0.72
N VAL A 229 -4.20 2.01 -1.31
CA VAL A 229 -2.97 1.28 -1.63
C VAL A 229 -3.00 0.76 -3.06
N ASN A 230 -1.91 0.97 -3.79
CA ASN A 230 -1.66 0.37 -5.09
C ASN A 230 -0.40 -0.49 -5.05
N ALA A 231 -0.59 -1.81 -5.06
CA ALA A 231 0.47 -2.82 -5.12
C ALA A 231 0.92 -3.05 -6.57
N TYR A 232 1.63 -2.07 -7.13
CA TYR A 232 1.93 -2.08 -8.57
C TYR A 232 2.84 -3.25 -8.98
N MET A 233 3.76 -3.69 -8.13
CA MET A 233 4.68 -4.78 -8.48
C MET A 233 3.97 -6.14 -8.46
N ALA A 234 3.06 -6.36 -7.52
CA ALA A 234 2.22 -7.57 -7.49
C ALA A 234 1.40 -7.68 -8.79
N GLN A 235 0.79 -6.58 -9.24
CA GLN A 235 0.03 -6.60 -10.48
C GLN A 235 0.91 -6.83 -11.72
N GLN A 236 2.14 -6.34 -11.74
CA GLN A 236 3.10 -6.67 -12.80
C GLN A 236 3.50 -8.15 -12.79
N ALA A 237 3.66 -8.74 -11.60
CA ALA A 237 3.90 -10.18 -11.47
C ALA A 237 2.69 -11.00 -11.95
N ILE A 238 1.46 -10.55 -11.68
CA ILE A 238 0.24 -11.15 -12.21
C ILE A 238 0.23 -11.08 -13.73
N ALA A 239 0.54 -9.93 -14.32
CA ALA A 239 0.59 -9.75 -15.78
C ALA A 239 1.61 -10.69 -16.42
N GLU A 240 2.80 -10.82 -15.86
CA GLU A 240 3.82 -11.75 -16.34
C GLU A 240 3.34 -13.21 -16.29
N ARG A 241 2.74 -13.61 -15.18
CA ARG A 241 2.21 -14.97 -15.00
C ARG A 241 1.04 -15.28 -15.93
N HIS A 242 0.16 -14.30 -16.15
CA HIS A 242 -0.93 -14.42 -17.11
C HIS A 242 -0.39 -14.60 -18.54
N LYS A 243 0.61 -13.80 -18.96
CA LYS A 243 1.29 -13.95 -20.26
C LYS A 243 1.92 -15.35 -20.44
N LYS A 244 2.37 -15.98 -19.36
CA LYS A 244 2.90 -17.35 -19.35
C LYS A 244 1.80 -18.44 -19.33
N GLY A 245 0.53 -18.08 -19.33
CA GLY A 245 -0.60 -19.03 -19.32
C GLY A 245 -0.80 -19.78 -18.01
N LEU A 246 -0.29 -19.24 -16.88
CA LEU A 246 -0.39 -19.89 -15.57
C LEU A 246 -1.77 -19.74 -14.91
N PHE A 247 -2.58 -18.80 -15.38
CA PHE A 247 -3.97 -18.61 -14.95
C PHE A 247 -4.92 -19.08 -16.05
N LYS A 248 -5.07 -20.40 -16.18
CA LYS A 248 -5.95 -21.01 -17.19
C LYS A 248 -7.39 -20.52 -17.00
N ASN A 249 -8.04 -20.15 -18.11
CA ASN A 249 -9.44 -19.71 -18.16
C ASN A 249 -9.76 -18.37 -17.45
N LEU A 250 -8.77 -17.58 -17.08
CA LEU A 250 -8.98 -16.23 -16.56
C LEU A 250 -8.44 -15.19 -17.52
N THR A 251 -9.17 -14.10 -17.69
CA THR A 251 -8.65 -12.90 -18.34
C THR A 251 -7.70 -12.15 -17.40
N TYR A 252 -6.90 -11.24 -17.92
CA TYR A 252 -6.04 -10.43 -17.08
C TYR A 252 -6.84 -9.56 -16.10
N GLU A 253 -7.95 -9.01 -16.57
CA GLU A 253 -8.86 -8.18 -15.78
C GLU A 253 -9.44 -8.98 -14.60
N GLU A 254 -9.88 -10.22 -14.85
CA GLU A 254 -10.36 -11.11 -13.77
C GLU A 254 -9.26 -11.47 -12.78
N CYS A 255 -8.01 -11.64 -13.24
CA CYS A 255 -6.87 -11.87 -12.35
C CYS A 255 -6.63 -10.67 -11.42
N VAL A 256 -6.70 -9.46 -11.96
CA VAL A 256 -6.54 -8.23 -11.17
C VAL A 256 -7.70 -8.02 -10.21
N GLU A 257 -8.95 -8.23 -10.66
CA GLU A 257 -10.14 -8.12 -9.81
C GLU A 257 -10.12 -9.10 -8.62
N ARG A 258 -9.61 -10.31 -8.83
CA ARG A 258 -9.49 -11.29 -7.74
C ARG A 258 -8.40 -10.93 -6.72
N TYR A 259 -7.44 -10.12 -7.13
CA TYR A 259 -6.35 -9.67 -6.28
C TYR A 259 -6.70 -8.40 -5.49
N THR A 260 -7.48 -7.47 -6.07
CA THR A 260 -7.87 -6.18 -5.46
C THR A 260 -9.24 -6.23 -4.79
#